data_e5ae4a28984d1e30e40c4f7623170c2a
#
_entry.id   e5ae4a28984d1e30e40c4f7623170c2a
#
_cell.length_a   1.000
_cell.length_b   1.000
_cell.length_c   1.000
_cell.angle_alpha   90.00
_cell.angle_beta   90.00
_cell.angle_gamma   90.00
#
_symmetry.space_group_name_H-M   'P 1'
#
loop_
_entity.id
_entity.type
_entity.pdbx_description
1 polymer ?
#
loop_
_entity_poly.entity_id
_entity_poly.type
_entity_poly.pdbx_seq_one_letter_code
_entity_poly.pdbx_strand_id
1 'polypeptide(L)'
;MTDLDTLTRLVASALDITDDAARDSLEIYIDQTACENGDEINTDEISDDDAAFLMESCREAQRAGDMGDQQLADLEVAARAYDQAHSDFQTAEQQRIAAVRAALAAGARVVDICRITGMTRSRVYQIRDET
;
A
#
# COMPACT_ATOMS: atom_id res chain seq x y z
N MET A 1 -22.85 -14.80 -25.33
CA MET A 1 -23.11 -13.53 -24.60
C MET A 1 -22.83 -13.67 -23.11
N THR A 2 -22.29 -12.65 -22.51
CA THR A 2 -21.96 -12.62 -21.07
C THR A 2 -22.40 -11.28 -20.47
N ASP A 3 -22.53 -11.22 -19.17
CA ASP A 3 -22.76 -9.96 -18.45
C ASP A 3 -21.44 -9.42 -17.88
N LEU A 4 -21.47 -8.16 -17.40
CA LEU A 4 -20.30 -7.53 -16.83
C LEU A 4 -19.75 -8.25 -15.60
N ASP A 5 -20.63 -8.78 -14.75
CA ASP A 5 -20.19 -9.49 -13.53
C ASP A 5 -19.44 -10.77 -13.88
N THR A 6 -19.93 -11.53 -14.85
CA THR A 6 -19.29 -12.76 -15.33
C THR A 6 -17.95 -12.44 -16.00
N LEU A 7 -17.93 -11.41 -16.86
CA LEU A 7 -16.70 -10.98 -17.54
C LEU A 7 -15.67 -10.47 -16.52
N THR A 8 -16.09 -9.74 -15.51
CA THR A 8 -15.22 -9.26 -14.41
C THR A 8 -14.49 -10.43 -13.74
N ARG A 9 -15.21 -11.50 -13.42
CA ARG A 9 -14.61 -12.70 -12.80
C ARG A 9 -13.62 -13.39 -13.73
N LEU A 10 -13.96 -13.47 -15.02
CA LEU A 10 -13.07 -14.07 -16.02
C LEU A 10 -11.78 -13.27 -16.17
N VAL A 11 -11.87 -11.95 -16.23
CA VAL A 11 -10.69 -11.07 -16.32
C VAL A 11 -9.85 -11.15 -15.05
N ALA A 12 -10.48 -11.10 -13.89
CA ALA A 12 -9.78 -11.19 -12.60
C ALA A 12 -8.98 -12.49 -12.50
N SER A 13 -9.59 -13.59 -12.89
CA SER A 13 -8.93 -14.90 -12.88
C SER A 13 -7.81 -14.99 -13.91
N ALA A 14 -8.04 -14.51 -15.14
CA ALA A 14 -7.06 -14.59 -16.23
C ALA A 14 -5.82 -13.73 -15.97
N LEU A 15 -5.99 -12.58 -15.33
CA LEU A 15 -4.90 -11.61 -15.07
C LEU A 15 -4.35 -11.67 -13.65
N ASP A 16 -4.90 -12.51 -12.80
CA ASP A 16 -4.53 -12.67 -11.39
C ASP A 16 -4.63 -11.33 -10.62
N ILE A 17 -5.76 -10.67 -10.78
CA ILE A 17 -6.11 -9.42 -10.09
C ILE A 17 -7.43 -9.58 -9.33
N THR A 18 -7.75 -8.61 -8.48
CA THR A 18 -9.03 -8.63 -7.75
C THR A 18 -10.20 -8.34 -8.69
N ASP A 19 -11.40 -8.76 -8.28
CA ASP A 19 -12.64 -8.47 -9.03
C ASP A 19 -12.84 -6.95 -9.16
N ASP A 20 -12.56 -6.18 -8.11
CA ASP A 20 -12.67 -4.72 -8.14
C ASP A 20 -11.72 -4.09 -9.15
N ALA A 21 -10.46 -4.52 -9.20
CA ALA A 21 -9.48 -4.05 -10.16
C ALA A 21 -9.89 -4.41 -11.60
N ALA A 22 -10.38 -5.63 -11.81
CA ALA A 22 -10.87 -6.08 -13.11
C ALA A 22 -12.07 -5.26 -13.57
N ARG A 23 -13.02 -5.00 -12.67
CA ARG A 23 -14.21 -4.20 -12.96
C ARG A 23 -13.85 -2.77 -13.33
N ASP A 24 -12.98 -2.13 -12.56
CA ASP A 24 -12.52 -0.76 -12.83
C ASP A 24 -11.88 -0.66 -14.22
N SER A 25 -11.03 -1.59 -14.57
CA SER A 25 -10.39 -1.64 -15.89
C SER A 25 -11.41 -1.85 -17.02
N LEU A 26 -12.34 -2.76 -16.84
CA LEU A 26 -13.40 -3.01 -17.83
C LEU A 26 -14.28 -1.79 -18.04
N GLU A 27 -14.66 -1.11 -16.98
CA GLU A 27 -15.49 0.11 -17.06
C GLU A 27 -14.79 1.22 -17.83
N ILE A 28 -13.48 1.39 -17.64
CA ILE A 28 -12.67 2.36 -18.39
C ILE A 28 -12.75 2.07 -19.89
N TYR A 29 -12.55 0.83 -20.31
CA TYR A 29 -12.59 0.46 -21.74
C TYR A 29 -13.99 0.49 -22.33
N ILE A 30 -15.01 0.15 -21.54
CA ILE A 30 -16.42 0.27 -21.94
C ILE A 30 -16.73 1.74 -22.23
N ASP A 31 -16.33 2.65 -21.34
CA ASP A 31 -16.54 4.08 -21.51
C ASP A 31 -15.77 4.64 -22.71
N GLN A 32 -14.54 4.20 -22.93
CA GLN A 32 -13.73 4.60 -24.09
C GLN A 32 -14.39 4.15 -25.40
N THR A 33 -14.88 2.93 -25.45
CA THR A 33 -15.57 2.40 -26.65
C THR A 33 -16.82 3.20 -26.94
N ALA A 34 -17.60 3.56 -25.93
CA ALA A 34 -18.79 4.40 -26.10
C ALA A 34 -18.42 5.78 -26.67
N CYS A 35 -17.34 6.39 -26.18
CA CYS A 35 -16.87 7.70 -26.65
C CYS A 35 -16.36 7.66 -28.09
N GLU A 36 -15.65 6.59 -28.48
CA GLU A 36 -15.05 6.46 -29.81
C GLU A 36 -16.06 6.08 -30.89
N ASN A 37 -16.96 5.14 -30.58
CA ASN A 37 -17.89 4.56 -31.57
C ASN A 37 -19.32 5.12 -31.46
N GLY A 38 -19.64 5.86 -30.41
CA GLY A 38 -20.96 6.39 -30.16
C GLY A 38 -22.01 5.37 -29.72
N ASP A 39 -21.64 4.10 -29.60
CA ASP A 39 -22.51 3.01 -29.17
C ASP A 39 -22.07 2.52 -27.78
N GLU A 40 -23.00 2.50 -26.85
CA GLU A 40 -22.75 1.95 -25.52
C GLU A 40 -22.83 0.43 -25.55
N ILE A 41 -21.87 -0.23 -24.91
CA ILE A 41 -21.90 -1.66 -24.69
C ILE A 41 -22.96 -1.96 -23.63
N ASN A 42 -23.92 -2.82 -23.94
CA ASN A 42 -24.91 -3.29 -22.97
C ASN A 42 -24.22 -4.24 -21.99
N THR A 43 -24.10 -3.79 -20.74
CA THR A 43 -23.42 -4.55 -19.67
C THR A 43 -24.16 -5.82 -19.22
N ASP A 44 -25.45 -5.94 -19.57
CA ASP A 44 -26.24 -7.13 -19.30
C ASP A 44 -26.08 -8.20 -20.39
N GLU A 45 -25.75 -7.79 -21.61
CA GLU A 45 -25.61 -8.66 -22.79
C GLU A 45 -24.41 -8.25 -23.62
N ILE A 46 -23.22 -8.61 -23.17
CA ILE A 46 -21.96 -8.32 -23.89
C ILE A 46 -21.75 -9.42 -24.95
N SER A 47 -21.56 -9.02 -26.19
CA SER A 47 -21.28 -9.99 -27.26
C SER A 47 -19.92 -10.66 -27.05
N ASP A 48 -19.74 -11.83 -27.66
CA ASP A 48 -18.47 -12.57 -27.59
C ASP A 48 -17.30 -11.75 -28.15
N ASP A 49 -17.53 -10.99 -29.22
CA ASP A 49 -16.52 -10.13 -29.85
C ASP A 49 -16.13 -8.98 -28.91
N ASP A 50 -17.11 -8.33 -28.28
CA ASP A 50 -16.86 -7.26 -27.32
C ASP A 50 -16.17 -7.78 -26.06
N ALA A 51 -16.59 -8.96 -25.57
CA ALA A 51 -15.94 -9.59 -24.43
C ALA A 51 -14.46 -9.91 -24.73
N ALA A 52 -14.17 -10.44 -25.90
CA ALA A 52 -12.79 -10.74 -26.32
C ALA A 52 -11.96 -9.46 -26.44
N PHE A 53 -12.53 -8.40 -27.02
CA PHE A 53 -11.88 -7.10 -27.13
C PHE A 53 -11.56 -6.50 -25.77
N LEU A 54 -12.53 -6.53 -24.82
CA LEU A 54 -12.36 -5.99 -23.48
C LEU A 54 -11.31 -6.77 -22.70
N MET A 55 -11.33 -8.12 -22.79
CA MET A 55 -10.32 -8.97 -22.16
C MET A 55 -8.92 -8.62 -22.67
N GLU A 56 -8.76 -8.51 -23.99
CA GLU A 56 -7.46 -8.20 -24.59
C GLU A 56 -7.00 -6.80 -24.22
N SER A 57 -7.92 -5.83 -24.16
CA SER A 57 -7.60 -4.45 -23.73
C SER A 57 -7.06 -4.42 -22.30
N CYS A 58 -7.70 -5.17 -21.38
CA CYS A 58 -7.23 -5.30 -20.00
C CYS A 58 -5.86 -6.00 -19.93
N ARG A 59 -5.65 -7.02 -20.73
CA ARG A 59 -4.37 -7.74 -20.80
C ARG A 59 -3.23 -6.86 -21.28
N GLU A 60 -3.49 -6.06 -22.32
CA GLU A 60 -2.53 -5.08 -22.84
C GLU A 60 -2.18 -4.00 -21.79
N ALA A 61 -3.18 -3.49 -21.08
CA ALA A 61 -2.97 -2.53 -20.00
C ALA A 61 -2.08 -3.11 -18.88
N GLN A 62 -2.30 -4.37 -18.51
CA GLN A 62 -1.48 -5.06 -17.52
C GLN A 62 -0.03 -5.21 -18.00
N ARG A 63 0.18 -5.61 -19.25
CA ARG A 63 1.52 -5.75 -19.84
C ARG A 63 2.26 -4.42 -19.92
N ALA A 64 1.55 -3.34 -20.22
CA ALA A 64 2.12 -1.99 -20.28
C ALA A 64 2.39 -1.38 -18.91
N GLY A 65 1.92 -2.00 -17.83
CA GLY A 65 2.07 -1.49 -16.48
C GLY A 65 1.09 -0.37 -16.12
N ASP A 66 0.03 -0.19 -16.91
CA ASP A 66 -0.95 0.89 -16.69
C ASP A 66 -1.98 0.56 -15.60
N MET A 67 -2.06 -0.72 -15.21
CA MET A 67 -2.93 -1.13 -14.11
C MET A 67 -2.29 -0.85 -12.76
N GLY A 68 -3.11 -0.44 -11.81
CA GLY A 68 -2.65 -0.22 -10.45
C GLY A 68 -1.97 1.13 -10.21
N ASP A 69 -2.08 2.09 -11.14
CA ASP A 69 -1.44 3.42 -11.01
C ASP A 69 -1.87 4.12 -9.72
N GLN A 70 -3.17 4.09 -9.38
CA GLN A 70 -3.66 4.69 -8.14
C GLN A 70 -3.07 3.99 -6.92
N GLN A 71 -3.00 2.67 -6.95
CA GLN A 71 -2.44 1.88 -5.86
C GLN A 71 -0.94 2.12 -5.71
N LEU A 72 -0.21 2.30 -6.81
CA LEU A 72 1.20 2.68 -6.76
C LEU A 72 1.39 4.07 -6.17
N ALA A 73 0.53 5.04 -6.50
CA ALA A 73 0.55 6.37 -5.91
C ALA A 73 0.28 6.30 -4.40
N ASP A 74 -0.71 5.51 -3.99
CA ASP A 74 -1.03 5.29 -2.57
C ASP A 74 0.13 4.61 -1.84
N LEU A 75 0.79 3.65 -2.50
CA LEU A 75 1.98 2.98 -1.96
C LEU A 75 3.14 3.96 -1.76
N GLU A 76 3.37 4.88 -2.69
CA GLU A 76 4.40 5.91 -2.53
C GLU A 76 4.14 6.78 -1.30
N VAL A 77 2.89 7.21 -1.10
CA VAL A 77 2.50 8.00 0.07
C VAL A 77 2.74 7.20 1.36
N ALA A 78 2.30 5.95 1.38
CA ALA A 78 2.49 5.07 2.54
C ALA A 78 3.98 4.80 2.82
N ALA A 79 4.78 4.60 1.78
CA ALA A 79 6.23 4.36 1.92
C ALA A 79 6.94 5.59 2.49
N ARG A 80 6.59 6.80 2.04
CA ARG A 80 7.14 8.04 2.59
C ARG A 80 6.75 8.25 4.04
N ALA A 81 5.49 7.97 4.39
CA ALA A 81 5.01 8.05 5.77
C ALA A 81 5.75 7.06 6.67
N TYR A 82 5.98 5.85 6.20
CA TYR A 82 6.76 4.84 6.91
C TYR A 82 8.20 5.30 7.14
N ASP A 83 8.87 5.80 6.10
CA ASP A 83 10.25 6.27 6.21
C ASP A 83 10.36 7.44 7.18
N GLN A 84 9.41 8.37 7.14
CA GLN A 84 9.38 9.52 8.05
C GLN A 84 9.16 9.06 9.50
N ALA A 85 8.21 8.16 9.73
CA ALA A 85 7.93 7.62 11.06
C ALA A 85 9.14 6.84 11.61
N HIS A 86 9.84 6.09 10.75
CA HIS A 86 11.04 5.36 11.14
C HIS A 86 12.17 6.32 11.54
N SER A 87 12.38 7.38 10.76
CA SER A 87 13.35 8.43 11.06
C SER A 87 13.01 9.14 12.39
N ASP A 88 11.74 9.47 12.59
CA ASP A 88 11.27 10.09 13.83
C ASP A 88 11.47 9.17 15.04
N PHE A 89 11.20 7.88 14.86
CA PHE A 89 11.43 6.87 15.89
C PHE A 89 12.92 6.78 16.26
N GLN A 90 13.80 6.75 15.27
CA GLN A 90 15.25 6.72 15.51
C GLN A 90 15.72 7.94 16.28
N THR A 91 15.24 9.14 15.92
CA THR A 91 15.55 10.38 16.61
C THR A 91 15.07 10.34 18.06
N ALA A 92 13.82 9.91 18.28
CA ALA A 92 13.26 9.77 19.62
C ALA A 92 14.04 8.76 20.47
N GLU A 93 14.49 7.68 19.87
CA GLU A 93 15.30 6.65 20.53
C GLU A 93 16.65 7.23 21.00
N GLN A 94 17.32 7.97 20.13
CA GLN A 94 18.58 8.63 20.49
C GLN A 94 18.40 9.67 21.60
N GLN A 95 17.32 10.43 21.54
CA GLN A 95 16.97 11.42 22.59
C GLN A 95 16.72 10.72 23.92
N ARG A 96 16.03 9.58 23.92
CA ARG A 96 15.77 8.81 25.12
C ARG A 96 17.08 8.30 25.75
N ILE A 97 17.98 7.74 24.92
CA ILE A 97 19.29 7.28 25.39
C ILE A 97 20.08 8.44 25.99
N ALA A 98 20.12 9.57 25.32
CA ALA A 98 20.82 10.76 25.83
C ALA A 98 20.25 11.24 27.16
N ALA A 99 18.91 11.21 27.31
CA ALA A 99 18.24 11.60 28.54
C ALA A 99 18.54 10.61 29.69
N VAL A 100 18.61 9.31 29.40
CA VAL A 100 19.02 8.30 30.39
C VAL A 100 20.43 8.56 30.87
N ARG A 101 21.38 8.82 29.97
CA ARG A 101 22.76 9.16 30.33
C ARG A 101 22.82 10.41 31.21
N ALA A 102 22.09 11.45 30.84
CA ALA A 102 22.04 12.70 31.62
C ALA A 102 21.46 12.47 33.01
N ALA A 103 20.42 11.65 33.14
CA ALA A 103 19.83 11.30 34.44
C ALA A 103 20.83 10.53 35.33
N LEU A 104 21.52 9.57 34.75
CA LEU A 104 22.55 8.79 35.48
C LEU A 104 23.69 9.68 35.94
N ALA A 105 24.17 10.58 35.09
CA ALA A 105 25.21 11.54 35.42
C ALA A 105 24.79 12.53 36.52
N ALA A 106 23.50 12.86 36.59
CA ALA A 106 22.94 13.70 37.64
C ALA A 106 22.68 12.96 38.96
N GLY A 107 22.89 11.66 39.01
CA GLY A 107 22.72 10.84 40.21
C GLY A 107 21.33 10.26 40.39
N ALA A 108 20.49 10.23 39.34
CA ALA A 108 19.18 9.61 39.43
C ALA A 108 19.30 8.10 39.68
N ARG A 109 18.32 7.56 40.42
CA ARG A 109 18.31 6.13 40.74
C ARG A 109 17.89 5.31 39.53
N VAL A 110 18.56 4.17 39.33
CA VAL A 110 18.26 3.24 38.21
C VAL A 110 16.80 2.78 38.27
N VAL A 111 16.25 2.55 39.46
CA VAL A 111 14.84 2.11 39.61
C VAL A 111 13.86 3.15 39.06
N ASP A 112 14.14 4.44 39.24
CA ASP A 112 13.29 5.51 38.71
C ASP A 112 13.39 5.59 37.18
N ILE A 113 14.59 5.42 36.63
CA ILE A 113 14.82 5.40 35.17
C ILE A 113 14.09 4.23 34.52
N CYS A 114 14.18 3.04 35.11
CA CYS A 114 13.46 1.86 34.63
C CYS A 114 11.94 2.05 34.66
N ARG A 115 11.43 2.66 35.72
CA ARG A 115 10.01 2.95 35.88
C ARG A 115 9.50 3.91 34.80
N ILE A 116 10.26 4.98 34.52
CA ILE A 116 9.87 6.00 33.54
C ILE A 116 9.97 5.48 32.10
N THR A 117 11.04 4.76 31.79
CA THR A 117 11.35 4.32 30.43
C THR A 117 10.76 2.97 30.06
N GLY A 118 10.44 2.12 31.05
CA GLY A 118 10.09 0.72 30.81
C GLY A 118 11.29 -0.16 30.46
N MET A 119 12.52 0.38 30.51
CA MET A 119 13.72 -0.38 30.22
C MET A 119 14.06 -1.34 31.38
N THR A 120 14.77 -2.42 31.06
CA THR A 120 15.35 -3.31 32.08
C THR A 120 16.57 -2.66 32.72
N ARG A 121 16.92 -3.09 33.93
CA ARG A 121 18.14 -2.65 34.59
C ARG A 121 19.37 -2.94 33.75
N SER A 122 19.41 -4.10 33.11
CA SER A 122 20.52 -4.51 32.24
C SER A 122 20.71 -3.51 31.09
N ARG A 123 19.62 -3.07 30.47
CA ARG A 123 19.68 -2.08 29.38
C ARG A 123 20.19 -0.72 29.90
N VAL A 124 19.71 -0.28 31.06
CA VAL A 124 20.17 0.98 31.66
C VAL A 124 21.67 0.94 31.96
N TYR A 125 22.16 -0.16 32.55
CA TYR A 125 23.59 -0.32 32.81
C TYR A 125 24.41 -0.39 31.54
N GLN A 126 23.89 -1.02 30.49
CA GLN A 126 24.52 -1.07 29.18
C GLN A 126 24.68 0.34 28.58
N ILE A 127 23.64 1.18 28.67
CA ILE A 127 23.70 2.59 28.24
C ILE A 127 24.75 3.36 29.04
N ARG A 128 24.80 3.16 30.35
CA ARG A 128 25.80 3.80 31.22
C ARG A 128 27.22 3.45 30.76
N ASP A 129 27.46 2.20 30.39
CA ASP A 129 28.77 1.68 30.08
C ASP A 129 29.19 1.93 28.61
N GLU A 130 28.22 2.28 27.75
CA GLU A 130 28.47 2.74 26.37
C GLU A 130 28.96 4.19 26.40
N THR A 131 30.22 4.40 26.18
CA THR A 131 30.80 5.75 26.10
C THR A 131 31.53 5.94 24.80
#